data_f315e60074eacbfa2373ab925b22c58a
#
_entry.id   f315e60074eacbfa2373ab925b22c58a
#
_cell.length_a   1.000
_cell.length_b   1.000
_cell.length_c   1.000
_cell.angle_alpha   90.00
_cell.angle_beta   90.00
_cell.angle_gamma   90.00
#
_symmetry.space_group_name_H-M   'P 1'
#
loop_
_entity.id
_entity.type
_entity.pdbx_description
1 polymer ?
#
loop_
_entity_poly.entity_id
_entity_poly.type
_entity_poly.pdbx_seq_one_letter_code
_entity_poly.pdbx_strand_id
1 'polypeptide(L)'
;MADDPRSGRPVMIDHQRIVSVTLVAPPKKYGVTHWSSRLLGRHLGISNTTVARAWRDYGVQPWRLETSKVPTDPELVGKVTDVVGLYLAPPENAVVLCVDEKSQIQALDRTAPMLPMQPGLPARRTHDYERHGTSTLFAALDIATGTVTGACKPRHRHQEFLAFLKQVARAYPDRELHLVMDNYATHKRVEVRDWLTANPRIRVHFTPTSGSWLNLVEVWFGIIERQAIHRGSFPSVKDLNAKIRAFITGWNDRCHPFVWTKTADQILKKANRKTTSTTRH
;
A
#
# COMPACT_ATOMS: atom_id res chain seq x y z
N MET A 1 14.90 -28.47 47.19
CA MET A 1 15.79 -29.09 46.18
C MET A 1 15.09 -28.85 44.85
N ALA A 2 15.61 -28.01 44.00
CA ALA A 2 15.10 -27.84 42.63
C ALA A 2 15.67 -29.01 41.81
N ASP A 3 14.79 -29.69 41.06
CA ASP A 3 15.15 -30.82 40.19
C ASP A 3 16.00 -30.27 39.02
N ASP A 4 17.19 -30.84 38.81
CA ASP A 4 18.05 -30.44 37.67
C ASP A 4 17.35 -30.78 36.33
N PRO A 5 17.43 -29.89 35.34
CA PRO A 5 16.80 -30.14 34.05
C PRO A 5 17.42 -31.40 33.42
N ARG A 6 16.59 -32.42 33.19
CA ARG A 6 17.01 -33.66 32.51
C ARG A 6 17.59 -33.34 31.15
N SER A 7 18.78 -33.84 30.86
CA SER A 7 19.39 -33.77 29.54
C SER A 7 18.48 -34.46 28.52
N GLY A 8 17.76 -33.65 27.70
CA GLY A 8 16.93 -34.19 26.62
C GLY A 8 17.78 -34.96 25.60
N ARG A 9 17.14 -35.86 24.84
CA ARG A 9 17.77 -36.60 23.74
C ARG A 9 18.61 -35.64 22.85
N PRO A 10 19.89 -35.96 22.55
CA PRO A 10 20.72 -35.09 21.72
C PRO A 10 20.02 -34.72 20.42
N VAL A 11 20.06 -33.42 20.06
CA VAL A 11 19.47 -32.93 18.81
C VAL A 11 20.32 -33.52 17.68
N MET A 12 19.88 -34.63 17.08
CA MET A 12 20.57 -35.30 15.94
C MET A 12 20.37 -34.58 14.58
N ILE A 13 19.61 -33.52 14.55
CA ILE A 13 19.25 -32.84 13.29
C ILE A 13 19.71 -31.38 13.37
N ASP A 14 20.63 -31.05 12.46
CA ASP A 14 21.14 -29.68 12.32
C ASP A 14 20.07 -28.79 11.70
N HIS A 15 19.51 -27.84 12.48
CA HIS A 15 18.58 -26.85 12.03
C HIS A 15 19.19 -25.92 10.96
N GLN A 16 20.50 -25.66 11.00
CA GLN A 16 21.18 -24.84 9.99
C GLN A 16 21.14 -25.52 8.62
N ARG A 17 21.29 -26.85 8.57
CA ARG A 17 21.15 -27.63 7.34
C ARG A 17 19.73 -27.55 6.79
N ILE A 18 18.70 -27.59 7.65
CA ILE A 18 17.32 -27.42 7.20
C ILE A 18 17.12 -26.04 6.56
N VAL A 19 17.64 -25.00 7.20
CA VAL A 19 17.55 -23.63 6.71
C VAL A 19 18.31 -23.48 5.39
N SER A 20 19.54 -23.94 5.28
CA SER A 20 20.35 -23.83 4.05
C SER A 20 19.65 -24.49 2.86
N VAL A 21 19.08 -25.69 3.03
CA VAL A 21 18.32 -26.34 1.95
C VAL A 21 17.02 -25.60 1.64
N THR A 22 16.38 -24.98 2.63
CA THR A 22 15.17 -24.17 2.42
C THR A 22 15.43 -22.96 1.55
N LEU A 23 16.60 -22.33 1.67
CA LEU A 23 16.96 -21.12 0.89
C LEU A 23 17.29 -21.41 -0.58
N VAL A 24 17.45 -22.67 -0.93
CA VAL A 24 17.64 -23.11 -2.31
C VAL A 24 16.30 -23.53 -2.90
N ALA A 25 16.08 -23.22 -4.18
CA ALA A 25 14.86 -23.61 -4.88
C ALA A 25 14.67 -25.14 -4.86
N PRO A 26 13.45 -25.66 -4.69
CA PRO A 26 13.19 -27.10 -4.78
C PRO A 26 13.61 -27.68 -6.13
N PRO A 27 14.13 -28.92 -6.17
CA PRO A 27 14.45 -29.59 -7.41
C PRO A 27 13.25 -29.61 -8.38
N LYS A 28 13.51 -29.41 -9.68
CA LYS A 28 12.47 -29.34 -10.74
C LYS A 28 11.52 -30.53 -10.77
N LYS A 29 11.99 -31.72 -10.36
CA LYS A 29 11.18 -32.95 -10.27
C LYS A 29 9.96 -32.84 -9.35
N TYR A 30 9.95 -31.88 -8.42
CA TYR A 30 8.81 -31.66 -7.52
C TYR A 30 7.72 -30.75 -8.09
N GLY A 31 7.99 -30.01 -9.18
CA GLY A 31 7.01 -29.15 -9.84
C GLY A 31 6.46 -28.00 -8.97
N VAL A 32 7.19 -27.58 -7.94
CA VAL A 32 6.77 -26.54 -6.99
C VAL A 32 7.74 -25.37 -6.99
N THR A 33 7.26 -24.20 -6.61
CA THR A 33 8.04 -22.95 -6.58
C THR A 33 8.78 -22.73 -5.25
N HIS A 34 8.32 -23.35 -4.17
CA HIS A 34 8.89 -23.19 -2.84
C HIS A 34 8.69 -24.45 -2.00
N TRP A 35 9.44 -24.58 -0.94
CA TRP A 35 9.34 -25.69 -0.01
C TRP A 35 8.10 -25.60 0.89
N SER A 36 7.36 -26.68 1.04
CA SER A 36 6.50 -26.90 2.18
C SER A 36 7.24 -27.73 3.23
N SER A 37 6.85 -27.60 4.51
CA SER A 37 7.50 -28.41 5.58
C SER A 37 7.39 -29.92 5.36
N ARG A 38 6.27 -30.37 4.78
CA ARG A 38 6.05 -31.78 4.43
C ARG A 38 6.96 -32.26 3.29
N LEU A 39 7.13 -31.41 2.28
CA LEU A 39 7.98 -31.76 1.13
C LEU A 39 9.45 -31.77 1.53
N LEU A 40 9.90 -30.73 2.25
CA LEU A 40 11.27 -30.67 2.74
C LEU A 40 11.57 -31.79 3.74
N GLY A 41 10.64 -32.11 4.62
CA GLY A 41 10.76 -33.22 5.54
C GLY A 41 10.99 -34.55 4.82
N ARG A 42 10.20 -34.84 3.79
CA ARG A 42 10.42 -36.03 2.91
C ARG A 42 11.76 -35.97 2.19
N HIS A 43 12.15 -34.82 1.67
CA HIS A 43 13.42 -34.66 0.94
C HIS A 43 14.64 -34.91 1.82
N LEU A 44 14.58 -34.50 3.08
CA LEU A 44 15.67 -34.66 4.05
C LEU A 44 15.56 -35.93 4.91
N GLY A 45 14.50 -36.74 4.79
CA GLY A 45 14.26 -37.91 5.62
C GLY A 45 13.96 -37.60 7.09
N ILE A 46 13.34 -36.44 7.37
CA ILE A 46 13.03 -35.97 8.74
C ILE A 46 11.55 -35.61 8.88
N SER A 47 11.09 -35.43 10.12
CA SER A 47 9.71 -35.07 10.37
C SER A 47 9.40 -33.61 9.91
N ASN A 48 8.20 -33.38 9.36
CA ASN A 48 7.76 -32.07 9.00
C ASN A 48 7.62 -31.11 10.19
N THR A 49 7.41 -31.64 11.40
CA THR A 49 7.38 -30.86 12.64
C THR A 49 8.75 -30.29 12.98
N THR A 50 9.83 -31.08 12.76
CA THR A 50 11.22 -30.63 12.92
C THR A 50 11.54 -29.49 11.95
N VAL A 51 11.13 -29.61 10.66
CA VAL A 51 11.29 -28.55 9.66
C VAL A 51 10.54 -27.28 10.10
N ALA A 52 9.28 -27.42 10.51
CA ALA A 52 8.47 -26.28 10.95
C ALA A 52 9.05 -25.60 12.20
N ARG A 53 9.67 -26.35 13.11
CA ARG A 53 10.38 -25.78 14.26
C ARG A 53 11.60 -25.00 13.82
N ALA A 54 12.47 -25.58 12.99
CA ALA A 54 13.63 -24.88 12.45
C ALA A 54 13.24 -23.57 11.73
N TRP A 55 12.20 -23.60 10.91
CA TRP A 55 11.70 -22.40 10.23
C TRP A 55 11.22 -21.31 11.22
N ARG A 56 10.56 -21.69 12.30
CA ARG A 56 10.13 -20.76 13.35
C ARG A 56 11.33 -20.16 14.08
N ASP A 57 12.29 -20.99 14.48
CA ASP A 57 13.47 -20.58 15.25
C ASP A 57 14.36 -19.62 14.44
N TYR A 58 14.44 -19.80 13.13
CA TYR A 58 15.24 -18.97 12.23
C TYR A 58 14.42 -17.92 11.46
N GLY A 59 13.12 -17.76 11.70
CA GLY A 59 12.26 -16.78 11.04
C GLY A 59 12.09 -17.01 9.54
N VAL A 60 12.26 -18.26 9.05
CA VAL A 60 12.16 -18.59 7.61
C VAL A 60 10.72 -18.91 7.24
N GLN A 61 10.21 -18.25 6.20
CA GLN A 61 8.83 -18.38 5.72
C GLN A 61 8.80 -18.58 4.18
N PRO A 62 9.05 -19.81 3.67
CA PRO A 62 9.19 -20.05 2.22
C PRO A 62 7.94 -19.71 1.40
N TRP A 63 6.76 -19.77 2.02
CA TRP A 63 5.46 -19.43 1.40
C TRP A 63 5.20 -17.93 1.33
N ARG A 64 6.00 -17.10 2.01
CA ARG A 64 5.82 -15.65 2.05
C ARG A 64 6.64 -15.00 0.94
N LEU A 65 5.96 -14.48 -0.06
CA LEU A 65 6.55 -13.68 -1.12
C LEU A 65 6.16 -12.21 -0.89
N GLU A 66 7.15 -11.35 -0.67
CA GLU A 66 6.95 -9.92 -0.69
C GLU A 66 7.42 -9.36 -2.02
N THR A 67 6.53 -8.69 -2.74
CA THR A 67 6.90 -7.95 -3.94
C THR A 67 7.71 -6.73 -3.56
N SER A 68 8.93 -6.65 -4.06
CA SER A 68 9.79 -5.49 -3.90
C SER A 68 10.13 -4.96 -5.27
N LYS A 69 9.64 -3.75 -5.62
CA LYS A 69 10.16 -3.01 -6.76
C LYS A 69 11.43 -2.27 -6.32
N VAL A 70 12.54 -2.54 -6.98
CA VAL A 70 13.74 -1.69 -6.88
C VAL A 70 13.41 -0.45 -7.70
N PRO A 71 13.46 0.74 -7.12
CA PRO A 71 13.26 1.96 -7.89
C PRO A 71 14.37 2.10 -8.93
N THR A 72 13.99 2.21 -10.20
CA THR A 72 14.90 2.42 -11.33
C THR A 72 14.94 3.89 -11.76
N ASP A 73 14.37 4.78 -10.96
CA ASP A 73 14.31 6.21 -11.25
C ASP A 73 15.70 6.84 -11.11
N PRO A 74 16.28 7.45 -12.17
CA PRO A 74 17.58 8.11 -12.10
C PRO A 74 17.59 9.29 -11.13
N GLU A 75 16.43 9.92 -10.88
CA GLU A 75 16.25 11.05 -9.95
C GLU A 75 15.77 10.59 -8.55
N LEU A 76 15.89 9.30 -8.23
CA LEU A 76 15.40 8.72 -6.97
C LEU A 76 15.79 9.52 -5.75
N VAL A 77 17.07 9.83 -5.60
CA VAL A 77 17.60 10.54 -4.43
C VAL A 77 16.99 11.93 -4.31
N GLY A 78 16.99 12.70 -5.40
CA GLY A 78 16.41 14.05 -5.44
C GLY A 78 14.92 14.05 -5.07
N LYS A 79 14.11 13.19 -5.71
CA LYS A 79 12.68 13.10 -5.46
C LYS A 79 12.34 12.61 -4.05
N VAL A 80 13.08 11.64 -3.50
CA VAL A 80 12.90 11.19 -2.12
C VAL A 80 13.21 12.32 -1.14
N THR A 81 14.33 13.04 -1.37
CA THR A 81 14.75 14.15 -0.50
C THR A 81 13.73 15.27 -0.53
N ASP A 82 13.24 15.65 -1.72
CA ASP A 82 12.24 16.69 -1.92
C ASP A 82 10.92 16.36 -1.19
N VAL A 83 10.31 15.20 -1.47
CA VAL A 83 9.03 14.80 -0.88
C VAL A 83 9.14 14.61 0.63
N VAL A 84 10.19 13.95 1.11
CA VAL A 84 10.41 13.74 2.56
C VAL A 84 10.68 15.07 3.26
N GLY A 85 11.42 15.98 2.61
CA GLY A 85 11.64 17.34 3.11
C GLY A 85 10.34 18.07 3.38
N LEU A 86 9.39 18.02 2.42
CA LEU A 86 8.05 18.60 2.58
C LEU A 86 7.26 18.01 3.74
N TYR A 87 7.41 16.71 4.01
CA TYR A 87 6.69 16.06 5.10
C TYR A 87 7.26 16.37 6.49
N LEU A 88 8.59 16.55 6.58
CA LEU A 88 9.28 16.82 7.85
C LEU A 88 9.32 18.31 8.20
N ALA A 89 9.41 19.18 7.19
CA ALA A 89 9.53 20.61 7.33
C ALA A 89 8.76 21.32 6.20
N PRO A 90 7.42 21.35 6.25
CA PRO A 90 6.63 22.03 5.24
C PRO A 90 6.92 23.55 5.27
N PRO A 91 6.88 24.22 4.10
CA PRO A 91 7.08 25.67 4.05
C PRO A 91 6.02 26.41 4.87
N GLU A 92 6.42 27.52 5.50
CA GLU A 92 5.50 28.38 6.23
C GLU A 92 4.38 28.90 5.30
N ASN A 93 3.16 28.95 5.81
CA ASN A 93 1.96 29.39 5.08
C ASN A 93 1.58 28.57 3.82
N ALA A 94 2.21 27.45 3.59
CA ALA A 94 1.85 26.52 2.52
C ALA A 94 0.99 25.36 3.03
N VAL A 95 0.26 24.72 2.11
CA VAL A 95 -0.47 23.47 2.36
C VAL A 95 0.17 22.37 1.53
N VAL A 96 0.54 21.26 2.16
CA VAL A 96 1.08 20.08 1.48
C VAL A 96 -0.02 19.06 1.30
N LEU A 97 -0.35 18.76 0.05
CA LEU A 97 -1.41 17.83 -0.33
C LEU A 97 -0.82 16.63 -1.05
N CYS A 98 -1.17 15.43 -0.62
CA CYS A 98 -0.92 14.20 -1.36
C CYS A 98 -2.10 13.92 -2.28
N VAL A 99 -1.85 13.91 -3.59
CA VAL A 99 -2.89 13.81 -4.63
C VAL A 99 -2.71 12.54 -5.45
N ASP A 100 -3.79 11.79 -5.64
CA ASP A 100 -3.80 10.59 -6.47
C ASP A 100 -5.22 10.16 -6.83
N GLU A 101 -5.35 9.09 -7.66
CA GLU A 101 -6.63 8.49 -7.97
C GLU A 101 -6.67 6.98 -7.69
N LYS A 102 -7.74 6.55 -7.03
CA LYS A 102 -8.13 5.14 -6.94
C LYS A 102 -9.09 4.85 -8.08
N SER A 103 -8.55 4.28 -9.16
CA SER A 103 -9.32 3.93 -10.35
C SER A 103 -10.07 2.61 -10.20
N GLN A 104 -11.09 2.38 -11.04
CA GLN A 104 -11.82 1.12 -11.19
C GLN A 104 -12.40 0.53 -9.88
N ILE A 105 -12.87 1.38 -8.98
CA ILE A 105 -13.60 0.94 -7.80
C ILE A 105 -14.93 0.32 -8.28
N GLN A 106 -15.14 -0.95 -8.02
CA GLN A 106 -16.30 -1.69 -8.53
C GLN A 106 -17.51 -1.53 -7.60
N ALA A 107 -18.67 -1.23 -8.18
CA ALA A 107 -19.95 -1.37 -7.51
C ALA A 107 -20.35 -2.86 -7.53
N LEU A 108 -20.06 -3.55 -6.43
CA LEU A 108 -20.35 -4.97 -6.26
C LEU A 108 -21.61 -5.10 -5.41
N ASP A 109 -22.66 -5.72 -5.94
CA ASP A 109 -23.83 -6.11 -5.18
C ASP A 109 -23.77 -7.60 -4.84
N ARG A 110 -24.03 -7.93 -3.60
CA ARG A 110 -23.97 -9.30 -3.13
C ARG A 110 -25.29 -10.00 -3.39
N THR A 111 -25.24 -11.22 -3.94
CA THR A 111 -26.44 -12.02 -4.25
C THR A 111 -27.21 -12.48 -3.00
N ALA A 112 -26.58 -12.43 -1.82
CA ALA A 112 -27.22 -12.75 -0.55
C ALA A 112 -26.78 -11.77 0.55
N PRO A 113 -27.63 -11.47 1.54
CA PRO A 113 -27.30 -10.64 2.68
C PRO A 113 -26.11 -11.20 3.46
N MET A 114 -25.31 -10.29 4.03
CA MET A 114 -24.23 -10.65 4.92
C MET A 114 -24.77 -11.18 6.24
N LEU A 115 -24.30 -12.34 6.68
CA LEU A 115 -24.62 -12.86 8.01
C LEU A 115 -23.84 -12.04 9.05
N PRO A 116 -24.53 -11.45 10.05
CA PRO A 116 -23.91 -10.62 11.05
C PRO A 116 -22.93 -11.39 11.93
N MET A 117 -21.99 -10.67 12.50
CA MET A 117 -21.08 -11.21 13.51
C MET A 117 -21.84 -11.57 14.78
N GLN A 118 -21.46 -12.70 15.39
CA GLN A 118 -21.92 -13.14 16.70
C GLN A 118 -20.73 -13.48 17.61
N PRO A 119 -20.89 -13.51 18.93
CA PRO A 119 -19.82 -13.95 19.82
C PRO A 119 -19.26 -15.31 19.39
N GLY A 120 -17.93 -15.36 19.13
CA GLY A 120 -17.25 -16.57 18.65
C GLY A 120 -17.40 -16.88 17.15
N LEU A 121 -18.23 -16.13 16.41
CA LEU A 121 -18.43 -16.32 14.97
C LEU A 121 -18.19 -15.01 14.21
N PRO A 122 -17.23 -14.98 13.24
CA PRO A 122 -17.02 -13.81 12.40
C PRO A 122 -18.22 -13.60 11.45
N ALA A 123 -18.39 -12.35 11.01
CA ALA A 123 -19.35 -12.05 9.94
C ALA A 123 -19.02 -12.87 8.68
N ARG A 124 -20.05 -13.42 8.03
CA ARG A 124 -19.89 -14.23 6.80
C ARG A 124 -20.61 -13.57 5.64
N ARG A 125 -20.03 -13.65 4.47
CA ARG A 125 -20.59 -13.13 3.22
C ARG A 125 -20.44 -14.18 2.11
N THR A 126 -21.38 -14.14 1.14
CA THR A 126 -21.23 -14.93 -0.08
C THR A 126 -20.04 -14.45 -0.91
N HIS A 127 -19.48 -15.33 -1.71
CA HIS A 127 -18.49 -15.00 -2.73
C HIS A 127 -19.14 -14.49 -4.02
N ASP A 128 -20.43 -14.75 -4.22
CA ASP A 128 -21.18 -14.36 -5.40
C ASP A 128 -21.55 -12.89 -5.34
N TYR A 129 -21.39 -12.19 -6.46
CA TYR A 129 -21.73 -10.78 -6.60
C TYR A 129 -22.08 -10.43 -8.05
N GLU A 130 -22.93 -9.43 -8.20
CA GLU A 130 -23.19 -8.77 -9.49
C GLU A 130 -22.38 -7.47 -9.59
N ARG A 131 -21.95 -7.14 -10.81
CA ARG A 131 -21.17 -5.93 -11.10
C ARG A 131 -22.04 -4.89 -11.75
N HIS A 132 -22.20 -3.72 -11.11
CA HIS A 132 -23.01 -2.60 -11.61
C HIS A 132 -22.20 -1.46 -12.19
N GLY A 133 -20.93 -1.70 -12.52
CA GLY A 133 -20.01 -0.73 -13.09
C GLY A 133 -18.91 -0.27 -12.14
N THR A 134 -18.19 0.76 -12.56
CA THR A 134 -17.01 1.26 -11.85
C THR A 134 -17.06 2.76 -11.63
N SER A 135 -16.35 3.23 -10.61
CA SER A 135 -16.08 4.63 -10.35
C SER A 135 -14.59 4.86 -10.13
N THR A 136 -14.13 6.07 -10.38
CA THR A 136 -12.78 6.53 -10.00
C THR A 136 -12.91 7.59 -8.91
N LEU A 137 -12.15 7.44 -7.84
CA LEU A 137 -12.06 8.43 -6.77
C LEU A 137 -10.74 9.18 -6.90
N PHE A 138 -10.80 10.47 -7.22
CA PHE A 138 -9.69 11.40 -7.01
C PHE A 138 -9.71 11.88 -5.57
N ALA A 139 -8.54 11.95 -4.93
CA ALA A 139 -8.40 12.42 -3.56
C ALA A 139 -7.16 13.31 -3.39
N ALA A 140 -7.29 14.34 -2.58
CA ALA A 140 -6.21 15.18 -2.07
C ALA A 140 -6.24 15.15 -0.54
N LEU A 141 -5.22 14.55 0.06
CA LEU A 141 -5.03 14.44 1.50
C LEU A 141 -4.15 15.60 1.97
N ASP A 142 -4.67 16.45 2.81
CA ASP A 142 -3.89 17.44 3.56
C ASP A 142 -3.15 16.74 4.71
N ILE A 143 -1.83 16.72 4.66
CA ILE A 143 -1.02 15.98 5.64
C ILE A 143 -1.06 16.63 7.03
N ALA A 144 -1.21 17.94 7.09
CA ALA A 144 -1.18 18.70 8.35
C ALA A 144 -2.47 18.54 9.17
N THR A 145 -3.59 18.34 8.52
CA THR A 145 -4.90 18.18 9.16
C THR A 145 -5.45 16.76 9.10
N GLY A 146 -5.02 15.98 8.09
CA GLY A 146 -5.59 14.69 7.75
C GLY A 146 -6.90 14.78 6.97
N THR A 147 -7.37 15.99 6.62
CA THR A 147 -8.60 16.17 5.85
C THR A 147 -8.42 15.74 4.39
N VAL A 148 -9.50 15.28 3.78
CA VAL A 148 -9.50 14.81 2.40
C VAL A 148 -10.53 15.57 1.57
N THR A 149 -10.07 16.17 0.50
CA THR A 149 -10.92 16.61 -0.60
C THR A 149 -11.04 15.47 -1.61
N GLY A 150 -12.25 15.03 -1.93
CA GLY A 150 -12.46 13.92 -2.86
C GLY A 150 -13.49 14.21 -3.94
N ALA A 151 -13.35 13.55 -5.09
CA ALA A 151 -14.32 13.61 -6.20
C ALA A 151 -14.44 12.25 -6.89
N CYS A 152 -15.66 11.70 -6.94
CA CYS A 152 -15.97 10.53 -7.75
C CYS A 152 -16.21 10.95 -9.20
N LYS A 153 -15.54 10.28 -10.14
CA LYS A 153 -15.66 10.51 -11.59
C LYS A 153 -15.84 9.17 -12.31
N PRO A 154 -16.50 9.16 -13.48
CA PRO A 154 -16.68 7.91 -14.25
C PRO A 154 -15.38 7.43 -14.93
N ARG A 155 -14.41 8.31 -15.10
CA ARG A 155 -13.13 8.05 -15.78
C ARG A 155 -11.98 8.77 -15.07
N HIS A 156 -10.74 8.34 -15.35
CA HIS A 156 -9.50 8.93 -14.81
C HIS A 156 -8.64 9.57 -15.92
N ARG A 157 -9.27 10.34 -16.82
CA ARG A 157 -8.57 11.07 -17.87
C ARG A 157 -8.07 12.42 -17.37
N HIS A 158 -7.21 13.06 -18.15
CA HIS A 158 -6.66 14.39 -17.81
C HIS A 158 -7.74 15.47 -17.59
N GLN A 159 -8.90 15.39 -18.28
CA GLN A 159 -10.00 16.34 -18.07
C GLN A 159 -10.59 16.21 -16.65
N GLU A 160 -10.86 14.98 -16.20
CA GLU A 160 -11.37 14.71 -14.86
C GLU A 160 -10.34 15.10 -13.79
N PHE A 161 -9.06 14.82 -14.05
CA PHE A 161 -7.97 15.21 -13.17
C PHE A 161 -7.83 16.73 -13.05
N LEU A 162 -7.81 17.45 -14.19
CA LEU A 162 -7.74 18.92 -14.20
C LEU A 162 -8.95 19.55 -13.50
N ALA A 163 -10.15 19.01 -13.72
CA ALA A 163 -11.35 19.47 -13.00
C ALA A 163 -11.20 19.26 -11.48
N PHE A 164 -10.59 18.16 -11.07
CA PHE A 164 -10.29 17.88 -9.66
C PHE A 164 -9.25 18.85 -9.10
N LEU A 165 -8.14 19.10 -9.80
CA LEU A 165 -7.13 20.10 -9.38
C LEU A 165 -7.74 21.49 -9.19
N LYS A 166 -8.64 21.90 -10.11
CA LYS A 166 -9.38 23.16 -9.98
C LYS A 166 -10.31 23.18 -8.76
N GLN A 167 -10.89 22.04 -8.38
CA GLN A 167 -11.68 21.89 -7.14
C GLN A 167 -10.79 22.07 -5.92
N VAL A 168 -9.64 21.40 -5.88
CA VAL A 168 -8.65 21.53 -4.79
C VAL A 168 -8.16 22.97 -4.66
N ALA A 169 -7.79 23.60 -5.77
CA ALA A 169 -7.33 25.00 -5.77
C ALA A 169 -8.36 25.99 -5.21
N ARG A 170 -9.65 25.74 -5.44
CA ARG A 170 -10.76 26.55 -4.87
C ARG A 170 -10.97 26.32 -3.37
N ALA A 171 -10.64 25.13 -2.86
CA ALA A 171 -10.72 24.85 -1.42
C ALA A 171 -9.65 25.61 -0.60
N TYR A 172 -8.57 26.06 -1.26
CA TYR A 172 -7.46 26.80 -0.66
C TYR A 172 -7.12 28.06 -1.48
N PRO A 173 -8.00 29.09 -1.53
CA PRO A 173 -7.86 30.19 -2.47
C PRO A 173 -6.59 31.04 -2.28
N ASP A 174 -6.21 31.29 -1.03
CA ASP A 174 -5.16 32.25 -0.65
C ASP A 174 -3.89 31.54 -0.10
N ARG A 175 -3.74 30.24 -0.39
CA ARG A 175 -2.60 29.45 0.12
C ARG A 175 -1.69 28.99 -1.02
N GLU A 176 -0.41 28.94 -0.74
CA GLU A 176 0.53 28.19 -1.56
C GLU A 176 0.28 26.70 -1.40
N LEU A 177 0.20 25.96 -2.51
CA LEU A 177 -0.08 24.54 -2.51
C LEU A 177 1.13 23.75 -3.01
N HIS A 178 1.60 22.79 -2.23
CA HIS A 178 2.57 21.80 -2.62
C HIS A 178 1.87 20.47 -2.85
N LEU A 179 1.77 20.04 -4.11
CA LEU A 179 1.08 18.82 -4.51
C LEU A 179 2.09 17.68 -4.70
N VAL A 180 2.07 16.71 -3.80
CA VAL A 180 2.82 15.47 -3.98
C VAL A 180 1.96 14.50 -4.77
N MET A 181 2.44 14.07 -5.95
CA MET A 181 1.71 13.17 -6.83
C MET A 181 2.67 12.19 -7.53
N ASP A 182 2.11 11.14 -8.10
CA ASP A 182 2.89 10.21 -8.91
C ASP A 182 3.25 10.79 -10.29
N ASN A 183 4.20 10.15 -10.95
CA ASN A 183 4.68 10.57 -12.25
C ASN A 183 3.85 9.99 -13.42
N TYR A 184 2.52 9.93 -13.28
CA TYR A 184 1.62 9.34 -14.25
C TYR A 184 1.47 10.22 -15.51
N ALA A 185 1.27 9.59 -16.67
CA ALA A 185 1.20 10.30 -17.96
C ALA A 185 0.07 11.34 -18.04
N THR A 186 -1.05 11.12 -17.34
CA THR A 186 -2.19 12.03 -17.28
C THR A 186 -1.82 13.37 -16.63
N HIS A 187 -0.90 13.35 -15.66
CA HIS A 187 -0.42 14.53 -14.93
C HIS A 187 0.49 15.41 -15.80
N LYS A 188 1.08 14.86 -16.88
CA LYS A 188 1.99 15.56 -17.79
C LYS A 188 1.32 16.11 -19.06
N ARG A 189 0.00 16.03 -19.19
CA ARG A 189 -0.73 16.56 -20.35
C ARG A 189 -0.61 18.07 -20.43
N VAL A 190 -0.61 18.56 -21.67
CA VAL A 190 -0.41 20.00 -21.98
C VAL A 190 -1.40 20.86 -21.22
N GLU A 191 -2.68 20.48 -21.19
CA GLU A 191 -3.75 21.22 -20.53
C GLU A 191 -3.54 21.34 -19.01
N VAL A 192 -3.00 20.29 -18.38
CA VAL A 192 -2.66 20.29 -16.93
C VAL A 192 -1.46 21.18 -16.68
N ARG A 193 -0.42 21.05 -17.51
CA ARG A 193 0.79 21.86 -17.40
C ARG A 193 0.51 23.35 -17.62
N ASP A 194 -0.25 23.71 -18.65
CA ASP A 194 -0.58 25.10 -18.96
C ASP A 194 -1.40 25.73 -17.83
N TRP A 195 -2.33 24.95 -17.26
CA TRP A 195 -3.08 25.41 -16.10
C TRP A 195 -2.19 25.60 -14.87
N LEU A 196 -1.24 24.70 -14.60
CA LEU A 196 -0.28 24.85 -13.51
C LEU A 196 0.63 26.06 -13.72
N THR A 197 1.09 26.30 -14.94
CA THR A 197 1.87 27.48 -15.31
C THR A 197 1.10 28.79 -15.06
N ALA A 198 -0.20 28.79 -15.32
CA ALA A 198 -1.08 29.94 -15.03
C ALA A 198 -1.42 30.09 -13.52
N ASN A 199 -1.06 29.10 -12.69
CA ASN A 199 -1.32 29.11 -11.25
C ASN A 199 -0.03 28.87 -10.45
N PRO A 200 0.94 29.80 -10.43
CA PRO A 200 2.30 29.61 -9.89
C PRO A 200 2.33 29.37 -8.37
N ARG A 201 1.24 29.65 -7.65
CA ARG A 201 1.06 29.30 -6.24
C ARG A 201 0.92 27.78 -6.01
N ILE A 202 0.77 26.99 -7.07
CA ILE A 202 0.63 25.53 -7.02
C ILE A 202 1.92 24.90 -7.54
N ARG A 203 2.67 24.27 -6.66
CA ARG A 203 3.92 23.57 -6.99
C ARG A 203 3.71 22.06 -6.94
N VAL A 204 4.22 21.38 -7.95
CA VAL A 204 4.10 19.91 -8.06
C VAL A 204 5.42 19.24 -7.72
N HIS A 205 5.35 18.21 -6.89
CA HIS A 205 6.44 17.35 -6.45
C HIS A 205 6.14 15.93 -6.85
N PHE A 206 6.93 15.37 -7.74
CA PHE A 206 6.70 14.01 -8.23
C PHE A 206 7.39 12.97 -7.37
N THR A 207 6.67 11.93 -7.00
CA THR A 207 7.28 10.74 -6.39
C THR A 207 8.16 10.00 -7.41
N PRO A 208 9.17 9.25 -6.97
CA PRO A 208 9.96 8.41 -7.87
C PRO A 208 9.10 7.38 -8.60
N THR A 209 9.52 6.99 -9.79
CA THR A 209 8.91 5.88 -10.51
C THR A 209 8.91 4.63 -9.62
N SER A 210 7.75 3.98 -9.48
CA SER A 210 7.52 2.87 -8.52
C SER A 210 7.65 3.26 -7.04
N GLY A 211 7.55 4.55 -6.72
CA GLY A 211 7.64 5.12 -5.38
C GLY A 211 6.30 5.58 -4.79
N SER A 212 5.16 5.02 -5.23
CA SER A 212 3.80 5.39 -4.76
C SER A 212 3.65 5.33 -3.24
N TRP A 213 4.41 4.48 -2.56
CA TRP A 213 4.46 4.39 -1.10
C TRP A 213 4.92 5.69 -0.40
N LEU A 214 5.54 6.64 -1.13
CA LEU A 214 5.83 7.99 -0.65
C LEU A 214 4.59 8.89 -0.68
N ASN A 215 3.59 8.58 -1.50
CA ASN A 215 2.36 9.35 -1.58
C ASN A 215 1.41 8.92 -0.45
N LEU A 216 1.28 9.73 0.60
CA LEU A 216 0.50 9.37 1.80
C LEU A 216 -0.99 9.15 1.53
N VAL A 217 -1.55 9.67 0.44
CA VAL A 217 -2.94 9.40 0.07
C VAL A 217 -3.20 7.92 -0.23
N GLU A 218 -2.18 7.16 -0.63
CA GLU A 218 -2.28 5.71 -0.81
C GLU A 218 -2.58 4.98 0.51
N VAL A 219 -2.04 5.46 1.62
CA VAL A 219 -2.38 4.96 2.96
C VAL A 219 -3.86 5.19 3.24
N TRP A 220 -4.37 6.39 2.91
CA TRP A 220 -5.78 6.72 3.08
C TRP A 220 -6.68 5.90 2.14
N PHE A 221 -6.27 5.65 0.90
CA PHE A 221 -6.98 4.72 0.01
C PHE A 221 -7.08 3.31 0.60
N GLY A 222 -6.03 2.84 1.28
CA GLY A 222 -6.10 1.59 2.03
C GLY A 222 -7.11 1.62 3.19
N ILE A 223 -7.31 2.77 3.82
CA ILE A 223 -8.27 2.95 4.93
C ILE A 223 -9.70 2.91 4.40
N ILE A 224 -10.04 3.72 3.38
CA ILE A 224 -11.39 3.73 2.82
C ILE A 224 -11.77 2.38 2.20
N GLU A 225 -10.80 1.71 1.55
CA GLU A 225 -11.02 0.36 1.02
C GLU A 225 -11.48 -0.59 2.11
N ARG A 226 -10.75 -0.67 3.22
CA ARG A 226 -11.06 -1.58 4.32
C ARG A 226 -12.33 -1.21 5.08
N GLN A 227 -12.58 0.10 5.30
CA GLN A 227 -13.64 0.55 6.18
C GLN A 227 -14.97 0.80 5.48
N ALA A 228 -14.98 1.10 4.18
CA ALA A 228 -16.20 1.49 3.48
C ALA A 228 -16.50 0.66 2.23
N ILE A 229 -15.48 0.25 1.45
CA ILE A 229 -15.69 -0.37 0.13
C ILE A 229 -15.71 -1.89 0.24
N HIS A 230 -14.67 -2.49 0.81
CA HIS A 230 -14.45 -3.94 0.80
C HIS A 230 -15.62 -4.76 1.37
N ARG A 231 -16.33 -4.25 2.39
CA ARG A 231 -17.49 -4.91 3.02
C ARG A 231 -18.84 -4.40 2.51
N GLY A 232 -18.83 -3.40 1.62
CA GLY A 232 -20.05 -2.83 1.06
C GLY A 232 -20.73 -3.75 0.06
N SER A 233 -22.05 -3.55 -0.11
CA SER A 233 -22.84 -4.04 -1.22
C SER A 233 -23.45 -2.82 -1.91
N PHE A 234 -23.31 -2.73 -3.23
CA PHE A 234 -23.64 -1.52 -3.98
C PHE A 234 -24.45 -1.88 -5.22
N PRO A 235 -25.78 -1.75 -5.16
CA PRO A 235 -26.67 -2.05 -6.29
C PRO A 235 -26.51 -1.08 -7.47
N SER A 236 -25.75 0.01 -7.29
CA SER A 236 -25.40 0.92 -8.38
C SER A 236 -24.10 1.67 -8.13
N VAL A 237 -23.52 2.25 -9.18
CA VAL A 237 -22.38 3.20 -9.07
C VAL A 237 -22.80 4.45 -8.28
N LYS A 238 -24.07 4.85 -8.32
CA LYS A 238 -24.60 5.97 -7.55
C LYS A 238 -24.50 5.69 -6.05
N ASP A 239 -24.85 4.48 -5.61
CA ASP A 239 -24.80 4.07 -4.20
C ASP A 239 -23.36 3.94 -3.71
N LEU A 240 -22.45 3.38 -4.53
CA LEU A 240 -21.02 3.37 -4.26
C LEU A 240 -20.49 4.79 -4.05
N ASN A 241 -20.80 5.71 -4.97
CA ASN A 241 -20.35 7.10 -4.89
C ASN A 241 -20.95 7.84 -3.68
N ALA A 242 -22.20 7.54 -3.30
CA ALA A 242 -22.82 8.08 -2.10
C ALA A 242 -22.10 7.59 -0.83
N LYS A 243 -21.75 6.30 -0.78
CA LYS A 243 -21.00 5.71 0.33
C LYS A 243 -19.60 6.33 0.46
N ILE A 244 -18.90 6.52 -0.66
CA ILE A 244 -17.57 7.16 -0.68
C ILE A 244 -17.68 8.59 -0.13
N ARG A 245 -18.64 9.40 -0.58
CA ARG A 245 -18.85 10.77 -0.09
C ARG A 245 -19.18 10.80 1.41
N ALA A 246 -20.08 9.93 1.87
CA ALA A 246 -20.43 9.83 3.28
C ALA A 246 -19.21 9.43 4.12
N PHE A 247 -18.35 8.53 3.62
CA PHE A 247 -17.12 8.18 4.30
C PHE A 247 -16.16 9.38 4.41
N ILE A 248 -15.96 10.14 3.31
CA ILE A 248 -15.09 11.33 3.33
C ILE A 248 -15.60 12.36 4.34
N THR A 249 -16.90 12.64 4.36
CA THR A 249 -17.50 13.56 5.36
C THR A 249 -17.20 13.08 6.78
N GLY A 250 -17.58 11.84 7.13
CA GLY A 250 -17.34 11.32 8.47
C GLY A 250 -15.86 11.08 8.79
N TRP A 251 -14.99 10.93 7.78
CA TRP A 251 -13.54 10.94 7.97
C TRP A 251 -13.05 12.31 8.38
N ASN A 252 -13.45 13.37 7.67
CA ASN A 252 -13.01 14.74 7.93
C ASN A 252 -13.44 15.25 9.31
N ASP A 253 -14.56 14.74 9.86
CA ASP A 253 -15.03 15.07 11.22
C ASP A 253 -14.12 14.49 12.33
N ARG A 254 -13.32 13.44 12.03
CA ARG A 254 -12.50 12.71 13.02
C ARG A 254 -11.06 12.46 12.58
N CYS A 255 -10.62 13.09 11.51
CA CYS A 255 -9.27 12.90 10.99
C CYS A 255 -8.22 13.50 11.93
N HIS A 256 -6.99 13.01 11.77
CA HIS A 256 -5.81 13.48 12.47
C HIS A 256 -4.67 13.66 11.47
N PRO A 257 -3.68 14.51 11.78
CA PRO A 257 -2.50 14.69 10.96
C PRO A 257 -1.83 13.37 10.59
N PHE A 258 -1.32 13.29 9.35
CA PHE A 258 -0.47 12.18 8.93
C PHE A 258 0.98 12.52 9.28
N VAL A 259 1.56 11.81 10.24
CA VAL A 259 2.91 12.07 10.73
C VAL A 259 3.90 11.16 10.02
N TRP A 260 4.81 11.77 9.26
CA TRP A 260 5.95 11.08 8.65
C TRP A 260 7.12 11.01 9.62
N THR A 261 7.72 9.85 9.82
CA THR A 261 8.75 9.63 10.85
C THR A 261 10.12 9.25 10.31
N LYS A 262 10.26 8.98 9.00
CA LYS A 262 11.52 8.50 8.41
C LYS A 262 12.22 9.60 7.63
N THR A 263 13.54 9.71 7.84
CA THR A 263 14.38 10.60 7.02
C THR A 263 14.63 10.00 5.63
N ALA A 264 14.99 10.86 4.66
CA ALA A 264 15.36 10.43 3.31
C ALA A 264 16.49 9.40 3.34
N ASP A 265 17.53 9.61 4.16
CA ASP A 265 18.66 8.69 4.32
C ASP A 265 18.24 7.29 4.80
N GLN A 266 17.31 7.22 5.75
CA GLN A 266 16.81 5.95 6.23
C GLN A 266 16.06 5.15 5.15
N ILE A 267 15.38 5.86 4.25
CA ILE A 267 14.67 5.28 3.11
C ILE A 267 15.67 4.80 2.06
N LEU A 268 16.61 5.66 1.67
CA LEU A 268 17.61 5.37 0.64
C LEU A 268 18.55 4.22 1.06
N LYS A 269 18.95 4.16 2.34
CA LYS A 269 19.70 3.01 2.90
C LYS A 269 18.95 1.69 2.75
N LYS A 270 17.62 1.69 2.89
CA LYS A 270 16.82 0.47 2.68
C LYS A 270 16.73 0.08 1.20
N ALA A 271 16.60 1.04 0.31
CA ALA A 271 16.59 0.80 -1.14
C ALA A 271 17.93 0.18 -1.60
N ASN A 272 19.06 0.69 -1.13
CA ASN A 272 20.42 0.21 -1.47
C ASN A 272 20.74 -1.18 -0.88
N ARG A 273 20.25 -1.52 0.32
CA ARG A 273 20.46 -2.86 0.93
C ARG A 273 19.90 -4.01 0.10
N LYS A 274 18.88 -3.76 -0.71
CA LYS A 274 18.27 -4.79 -1.56
C LYS A 274 19.07 -5.08 -2.82
N THR A 275 19.94 -4.18 -3.25
CA THR A 275 20.78 -4.33 -4.44
C THR A 275 22.04 -5.17 -4.17
N THR A 276 22.54 -5.19 -2.95
CA THR A 276 23.77 -5.91 -2.56
C THR A 276 23.56 -7.39 -2.23
N SER A 277 22.33 -7.86 -2.12
CA SER A 277 22.01 -9.27 -1.82
C SER A 277 22.02 -10.20 -3.06
N THR A 278 22.23 -9.69 -4.27
CA THR A 278 22.05 -10.48 -5.51
C THR A 278 23.37 -10.95 -6.14
N THR A 279 24.51 -10.76 -5.50
CA THR A 279 25.80 -11.17 -6.07
C THR A 279 26.63 -11.98 -5.07
N ARG A 280 26.31 -13.24 -4.91
CA ARG A 280 27.28 -14.31 -4.61
C ARG A 280 26.78 -15.61 -5.23
N HIS A 281 27.40 -15.92 -6.36
CA HIS A 281 27.40 -17.25 -6.99
C HIS A 281 28.09 -18.28 -6.09
#